data_d6e6c4d5a932a26fe897300d50febdd2
#
_entry.id   d6e6c4d5a932a26fe897300d50febdd2
#
_cell.length_a   1.000
_cell.length_b   1.000
_cell.length_c   1.000
_cell.angle_alpha   90.00
_cell.angle_beta   90.00
_cell.angle_gamma   90.00
#
_symmetry.space_group_name_H-M   'P 1'
#
loop_
_entity.id
_entity.type
_entity.pdbx_description
1 polymer ?
#
loop_
_entity_poly.entity_id
_entity_poly.type
_entity_poly.pdbx_seq_one_letter_code
_entity_poly.pdbx_strand_id
1 'polypeptide(L)' 'MRQVILEALEKRYEAQISEAEATLKIYLENSVGIGEHPQ' A
#
# COMPACT_ATOMS: atom_id res chain seq x y z
N MET A 1 20.65 -7.33 20.00
CA MET A 1 19.24 -7.53 20.03
C MET A 1 18.47 -6.34 19.63
N ARG A 2 18.76 -5.19 20.20
CA ARG A 2 18.05 -4.00 19.87
C ARG A 2 18.06 -3.70 18.39
N GLN A 3 19.22 -3.84 17.77
CA GLN A 3 19.36 -3.58 16.36
C GLN A 3 18.47 -4.53 15.54
N VAL A 4 18.42 -5.78 15.95
CA VAL A 4 17.64 -6.78 15.24
C VAL A 4 16.17 -6.46 15.33
N ILE A 5 15.72 -5.99 16.49
CA ILE A 5 14.33 -5.64 16.69
C ILE A 5 13.96 -4.44 15.85
N LEU A 6 14.84 -3.45 15.79
CA LEU A 6 14.59 -2.27 14.99
C LEU A 6 14.52 -2.61 13.52
N GLU A 7 15.39 -3.50 13.06
CA GLU A 7 15.36 -3.90 11.67
C GLU A 7 14.08 -4.65 11.35
N ALA A 8 13.62 -5.48 12.27
CA ALA A 8 12.40 -6.23 12.06
C ALA A 8 11.20 -5.29 11.94
N LEU A 9 11.17 -4.27 12.81
CA LEU A 9 10.09 -3.30 12.76
C LEU A 9 10.13 -2.51 11.46
N GLU A 10 11.30 -2.15 11.03
CA GLU A 10 11.44 -1.42 9.79
C GLU A 10 10.87 -2.21 8.63
N LYS A 11 11.23 -3.48 8.56
CA LYS A 11 10.75 -4.33 7.46
C LYS A 11 9.25 -4.53 7.53
N ARG A 12 8.72 -4.64 8.74
CA ARG A 12 7.30 -4.81 8.92
C ARG A 12 6.54 -3.63 8.38
N TYR A 13 6.99 -2.41 8.71
CA TYR A 13 6.28 -1.23 8.28
C TYR A 13 6.49 -0.95 6.80
N GLU A 14 7.65 -1.30 6.26
CA GLU A 14 7.86 -1.20 4.83
C GLU A 14 6.88 -2.10 4.09
N ALA A 15 6.66 -3.30 4.62
CA ALA A 15 5.72 -4.22 4.00
C ALA A 15 4.29 -3.68 4.07
N GLN A 16 3.94 -3.07 5.19
CA GLN A 16 2.61 -2.50 5.34
C GLN A 16 2.38 -1.34 4.37
N ILE A 17 3.40 -0.55 4.16
CA ILE A 17 3.31 0.55 3.21
C ILE A 17 3.13 0.00 1.80
N SER A 18 3.88 -1.02 1.44
CA SER A 18 3.76 -1.62 0.13
C SER A 18 2.36 -2.20 -0.08
N GLU A 19 1.83 -2.82 0.96
CA GLU A 19 0.50 -3.39 0.88
C GLU A 19 -0.54 -2.30 0.67
N ALA A 20 -0.39 -1.19 1.38
CA ALA A 20 -1.31 -0.08 1.26
C ALA A 20 -1.23 0.53 -0.13
N GLU A 21 -0.03 0.65 -0.67
CA GLU A 21 0.15 1.19 -2.00
C GLU A 21 -0.51 0.30 -3.05
N ALA A 22 -0.36 -1.00 -2.91
CA ALA A 22 -0.98 -1.94 -3.85
C ALA A 22 -2.49 -1.86 -3.77
N THR A 23 -3.00 -1.76 -2.55
CA THR A 23 -4.44 -1.66 -2.33
C THR A 23 -5.00 -0.39 -2.95
N LEU A 24 -4.32 0.72 -2.74
CA LEU A 24 -4.75 1.99 -3.30
C LEU A 24 -4.71 1.95 -4.82
N LYS A 25 -3.70 1.33 -5.37
CA LYS A 25 -3.60 1.24 -6.80
C LYS A 25 -4.77 0.50 -7.39
N ILE A 26 -5.18 -0.59 -6.75
CA ILE A 26 -6.32 -1.36 -7.22
C ILE A 26 -7.59 -0.53 -7.16
N TYR A 27 -7.80 0.18 -6.06
CA TYR A 27 -8.97 1.01 -5.92
C TYR A 27 -8.99 2.14 -6.94
N LEU A 28 -7.86 2.75 -7.16
CA LEU A 28 -7.81 3.86 -8.10
C LEU A 28 -8.03 3.40 -9.53
N GLU A 29 -7.55 2.24 -9.86
CA GLU A 29 -7.77 1.72 -11.19
C GLU A 29 -9.25 1.41 -11.41
N ASN A 30 -9.90 0.88 -10.40
CA ASN A 30 -11.32 0.62 -10.51
C ASN A 30 -12.11 1.92 -10.57
N SER A 31 -11.69 2.92 -9.83
CA SER A 31 -12.35 4.21 -9.82
C SER A 31 -12.29 4.88 -11.18
N VAL A 32 -11.16 4.76 -11.82
CA VAL A 32 -11.01 5.36 -13.12
C VAL A 32 -12.04 4.77 -14.08
N GLY A 33 -12.22 3.46 -14.04
CA GLY A 33 -13.19 2.83 -14.89
C GLY A 33 -14.59 3.32 -14.64
N ILE A 34 -14.91 3.59 -13.36
CA ILE A 34 -16.22 4.05 -13.03
C ILE A 34 -16.34 5.51 -13.33
N GLY A 35 -15.33 6.27 -13.03
CA GLY A 35 -15.39 7.68 -13.20
C GLY A 35 -15.54 8.17 -14.57
N GLU A 36 -15.21 7.31 -15.52
CA GLU A 36 -15.32 7.71 -16.81
C GLU A 36 -16.62 7.79 -17.26
N HIS A 37 -17.48 7.34 -16.67
CA HIS A 37 -18.70 7.22 -17.12
C HIS A 37 -19.45 8.32 -17.04
N PRO A 38 -19.79 8.85 -16.85
CA PRO A 38 -20.59 9.66 -16.72
C PRO A 38 -20.68 10.71 -17.22
N GLN A 39 -20.61 11.16 -17.48
CA GLN A 39 -20.72 12.10 -17.83
C GLN A 39 -20.90 12.43 -18.34
#